data_baf313fa70b2cbb652bcd440b5521d7f
#
_entry.id   baf313fa70b2cbb652bcd440b5521d7f
#
_cell.length_a   1.000
_cell.length_b   1.000
_cell.length_c   1.000
_cell.angle_alpha   90.00
_cell.angle_beta   90.00
_cell.angle_gamma   90.00
#
_symmetry.space_group_name_H-M   'P 1'
#
loop_
_entity.id
_entity.type
_entity.pdbx_description
1 polymer ?
#
loop_
_entity_poly.entity_id
_entity_poly.type
_entity_poly.pdbx_seq_one_letter_code
_entity_poly.pdbx_strand_id
1 'polypeptide(L)'
;ADCAVITIFSLLIAVMLNGNFKGRAAARAIFFLPVIFNSEAVSAALVNSPLTNPNEDALTALFDMGQFMTGIGIPKFLITFLTGITDGIYDTISYSGIQILIFLTAIQSVPKHLYEAAKIEGATQYEMFWKITLPMVSAMIPTVVVYTVVDSYLRSSVNDVIETYATDSNYGVHAAMSWIYLGVVALLLLIVLGILSKVVFYYDDKK
;
A
#
# COMPACT_ATOMS: atom_id res chain seq x y z
N ALA A 1 4.04 0.95 11.85
CA ALA A 1 3.42 -0.38 11.76
C ALA A 1 2.86 -0.61 10.35
N ASP A 2 2.20 0.36 9.76
CA ASP A 2 1.44 0.25 8.51
C ASP A 2 2.31 -0.13 7.30
N CYS A 3 3.50 0.42 7.16
CA CYS A 3 4.42 0.08 6.07
C CYS A 3 4.76 -1.42 6.01
N ALA A 4 4.96 -2.08 7.16
CA ALA A 4 5.24 -3.51 7.21
C ALA A 4 4.01 -4.33 6.83
N VAL A 5 2.83 -3.94 7.32
CA VAL A 5 1.56 -4.59 6.99
C VAL A 5 1.26 -4.47 5.50
N ILE A 6 1.36 -3.27 4.93
CA ILE A 6 1.16 -3.01 3.50
C ILE A 6 2.14 -3.83 2.66
N THR A 7 3.41 -3.91 3.04
CA THR A 7 4.42 -4.67 2.30
C THR A 7 4.12 -6.17 2.30
N ILE A 8 3.79 -6.75 3.46
CA ILE A 8 3.45 -8.18 3.59
C ILE A 8 2.15 -8.49 2.84
N PHE A 9 1.12 -7.66 3.02
CA PHE A 9 -0.15 -7.80 2.34
C PHE A 9 0.01 -7.74 0.83
N SER A 10 0.76 -6.76 0.32
CA SER A 10 1.00 -6.59 -1.11
C SER A 10 1.74 -7.78 -1.73
N LEU A 11 2.73 -8.34 -1.02
CA LEU A 11 3.43 -9.55 -1.47
C LEU A 11 2.48 -10.74 -1.54
N LEU A 12 1.65 -10.95 -0.52
CA LEU A 12 0.69 -12.04 -0.45
C LEU A 12 -0.32 -11.96 -1.61
N ILE A 13 -0.90 -10.78 -1.82
CA ILE A 13 -1.85 -10.56 -2.93
C ILE A 13 -1.17 -10.72 -4.29
N ALA A 14 0.07 -10.23 -4.47
CA ALA A 14 0.81 -10.39 -5.71
C ALA A 14 1.07 -11.87 -6.05
N VAL A 15 1.40 -12.69 -5.06
CA VAL A 15 1.55 -14.14 -5.22
C VAL A 15 0.23 -14.79 -5.64
N MET A 16 -0.88 -14.42 -5.00
CA MET A 16 -2.22 -14.92 -5.38
C MET A 16 -2.58 -14.50 -6.81
N LEU A 17 -2.33 -13.25 -7.19
CA LEU A 17 -2.63 -12.71 -8.52
C LEU A 17 -1.72 -13.25 -9.63
N ASN A 18 -0.58 -13.81 -9.28
CA ASN A 18 0.32 -14.47 -10.23
C ASN A 18 -0.19 -15.85 -10.65
N GLY A 19 -1.10 -16.47 -9.89
CA GLY A 19 -1.71 -17.75 -10.22
C GLY A 19 -2.45 -17.75 -11.56
N ASN A 20 -2.55 -18.93 -12.19
CA ASN A 20 -3.31 -19.11 -13.42
C ASN A 20 -4.79 -19.36 -13.10
N PHE A 21 -5.57 -18.31 -12.96
CA PHE A 21 -7.02 -18.40 -12.79
C PHE A 21 -7.78 -17.54 -13.81
N LYS A 22 -9.03 -17.94 -14.08
CA LYS A 22 -9.92 -17.17 -14.97
C LYS A 22 -10.32 -15.87 -14.26
N GLY A 23 -10.08 -14.71 -14.89
CA GLY A 23 -10.42 -13.40 -14.32
C GLY A 23 -9.25 -12.65 -13.65
N ARG A 24 -8.01 -13.15 -13.75
CA ARG A 24 -6.83 -12.49 -13.18
C ARG A 24 -6.64 -11.03 -13.62
N ALA A 25 -7.05 -10.70 -14.85
CA ALA A 25 -6.98 -9.31 -15.36
C ALA A 25 -7.99 -8.41 -14.63
N ALA A 26 -9.20 -8.90 -14.40
CA ALA A 26 -10.22 -8.19 -13.63
C ALA A 26 -9.81 -8.02 -12.16
N ALA A 27 -9.24 -9.05 -11.55
CA ALA A 27 -8.74 -8.95 -10.17
C ALA A 27 -7.63 -7.89 -10.04
N ARG A 28 -6.67 -7.82 -10.99
CA ARG A 28 -5.66 -6.76 -11.02
C ARG A 28 -6.29 -5.37 -11.16
N ALA A 29 -7.29 -5.22 -12.04
CA ALA A 29 -8.00 -3.96 -12.22
C ALA A 29 -8.69 -3.52 -10.94
N ILE A 30 -9.33 -4.44 -10.20
CA ILE A 30 -10.00 -4.16 -8.92
C ILE A 30 -9.01 -3.65 -7.87
N PHE A 31 -7.84 -4.28 -7.74
CA PHE A 31 -6.82 -3.82 -6.78
C PHE A 31 -6.15 -2.51 -7.19
N PHE A 32 -6.16 -2.16 -8.47
CA PHE A 32 -5.63 -0.90 -8.96
C PHE A 32 -6.64 0.26 -8.89
N LEU A 33 -7.93 -0.06 -8.86
CA LEU A 33 -9.00 0.94 -8.85
C LEU A 33 -8.92 1.94 -7.68
N PRO A 34 -8.65 1.52 -6.42
CA PRO A 34 -8.48 2.45 -5.30
C PRO A 34 -7.33 3.44 -5.50
N VAL A 35 -6.23 3.01 -6.14
CA VAL A 35 -5.08 3.90 -6.45
C VAL A 35 -5.50 5.03 -7.40
N ILE A 36 -6.33 4.71 -8.40
CA ILE A 36 -6.84 5.72 -9.33
C ILE A 36 -7.76 6.70 -8.60
N PHE A 37 -8.65 6.21 -7.76
CA PHE A 37 -9.58 7.07 -7.00
C PHE A 37 -8.87 7.96 -5.98
N ASN A 38 -7.78 7.51 -5.38
CA ASN A 38 -6.97 8.30 -4.46
C ASN A 38 -6.02 9.29 -5.15
N SER A 39 -6.01 9.35 -6.50
CA SER A 39 -5.21 10.34 -7.20
C SER A 39 -5.85 11.73 -7.11
N GLU A 40 -5.02 12.77 -6.89
CA GLU A 40 -5.49 14.16 -6.80
C GLU A 40 -6.29 14.59 -8.03
N ALA A 41 -5.94 14.10 -9.21
CA ALA A 41 -6.65 14.42 -10.44
C ALA A 41 -8.11 13.92 -10.44
N VAL A 42 -8.35 12.72 -9.89
CA VAL A 42 -9.70 12.15 -9.80
C VAL A 42 -10.47 12.77 -8.65
N SER A 43 -9.85 12.99 -7.49
CA SER A 43 -10.49 13.66 -6.37
C SER A 43 -10.91 15.08 -6.73
N ALA A 44 -10.07 15.85 -7.42
CA ALA A 44 -10.41 17.18 -7.93
C ALA A 44 -11.54 17.15 -8.97
N ALA A 45 -11.57 16.14 -9.83
CA ALA A 45 -12.65 15.97 -10.81
C ALA A 45 -13.98 15.59 -10.13
N LEU A 46 -13.94 14.78 -9.08
CA LEU A 46 -15.12 14.40 -8.30
C LEU A 46 -15.69 15.58 -7.51
N VAL A 47 -14.85 16.36 -6.85
CA VAL A 47 -15.27 17.56 -6.09
C VAL A 47 -15.96 18.59 -7.00
N ASN A 48 -15.50 18.71 -8.25
CA ASN A 48 -16.10 19.61 -9.24
C ASN A 48 -17.28 18.99 -10.02
N SER A 49 -17.65 17.75 -9.72
CA SER A 49 -18.76 17.07 -10.37
C SER A 49 -20.10 17.53 -9.78
N PRO A 50 -21.13 17.84 -10.59
CA PRO A 50 -22.46 18.16 -10.08
C PRO A 50 -23.16 16.99 -9.38
N LEU A 51 -22.54 15.81 -9.37
CA LEU A 51 -23.03 14.60 -8.70
C LEU A 51 -22.62 14.52 -7.23
N THR A 52 -21.65 15.31 -6.79
CA THR A 52 -21.21 15.41 -5.40
C THR A 52 -21.77 16.67 -4.77
N ASN A 53 -22.83 16.53 -3.96
CA ASN A 53 -23.22 17.59 -3.04
C ASN A 53 -22.12 17.74 -1.99
N PRO A 54 -21.52 18.94 -1.79
CA PRO A 54 -20.42 19.14 -0.85
C PRO A 54 -20.80 18.93 0.64
N ASN A 55 -22.05 18.62 0.93
CA ASN A 55 -22.55 18.46 2.29
C ASN A 55 -22.90 17.02 2.69
N GLU A 56 -22.73 16.05 1.80
CA GLU A 56 -23.00 14.66 2.15
C GLU A 56 -22.01 13.77 1.41
N ASP A 57 -21.20 13.07 2.18
CA ASP A 57 -20.65 11.78 1.77
C ASP A 57 -21.86 10.84 1.54
N ALA A 58 -22.53 11.00 0.40
CA ALA A 58 -23.81 10.35 0.13
C ALA A 58 -23.72 8.82 0.16
N LEU A 59 -22.53 8.25 -0.03
CA LEU A 59 -22.28 6.82 0.14
C LEU A 59 -22.00 6.47 1.60
N THR A 60 -21.36 7.33 2.39
CA THR A 60 -21.15 7.14 3.82
C THR A 60 -22.44 7.40 4.61
N ALA A 61 -23.27 8.36 4.18
CA ALA A 61 -24.59 8.60 4.78
C ALA A 61 -25.58 7.45 4.52
N LEU A 62 -25.50 6.78 3.36
CA LEU A 62 -26.34 5.62 3.05
C LEU A 62 -25.94 4.36 3.84
N PHE A 63 -24.70 4.29 4.34
CA PHE A 63 -24.15 3.16 5.08
C PHE A 63 -23.34 3.61 6.30
N ASP A 64 -23.88 4.53 7.11
CA ASP A 64 -23.31 4.74 8.45
C ASP A 64 -23.58 3.49 9.30
N MET A 65 -22.69 2.51 9.09
CA MET A 65 -22.71 1.24 9.82
C MET A 65 -22.65 1.48 11.33
N GLY A 66 -22.02 2.57 11.77
CA GLY A 66 -21.94 2.96 13.17
C GLY A 66 -23.31 3.35 13.73
N GLN A 67 -24.07 4.18 13.01
CA GLN A 67 -25.44 4.56 13.44
C GLN A 67 -26.40 3.36 13.37
N PHE A 68 -26.30 2.54 12.34
CA PHE A 68 -27.11 1.31 12.24
C PHE A 68 -26.83 0.36 13.41
N MET A 69 -25.57 0.13 13.76
CA MET A 69 -25.17 -0.73 14.87
C MET A 69 -25.58 -0.17 16.23
N THR A 70 -25.54 1.15 16.43
CA THR A 70 -26.06 1.78 17.66
C THR A 70 -27.55 1.62 17.78
N GLY A 71 -28.30 1.68 16.68
CA GLY A 71 -29.76 1.46 16.65
C GLY A 71 -30.18 0.04 17.03
N ILE A 72 -29.35 -0.97 16.84
CA ILE A 72 -29.59 -2.38 17.21
C ILE A 72 -29.13 -2.64 18.66
N GLY A 73 -28.56 -1.65 19.37
CA GLY A 73 -28.17 -1.79 20.77
C GLY A 73 -26.81 -2.44 21.00
N ILE A 74 -25.94 -2.45 19.99
CA ILE A 74 -24.57 -2.95 20.13
C ILE A 74 -23.75 -1.98 21.01
N PRO A 75 -22.96 -2.48 21.99
CA PRO A 75 -22.13 -1.64 22.83
C PRO A 75 -21.15 -0.80 22.02
N LYS A 76 -21.00 0.48 22.34
CA LYS A 76 -20.10 1.43 21.63
C LYS A 76 -18.67 0.91 21.47
N PHE A 77 -18.15 0.16 22.45
CA PHE A 77 -16.83 -0.47 22.38
C PHE A 77 -16.70 -1.43 21.19
N LEU A 78 -17.70 -2.29 20.96
CA LEU A 78 -17.70 -3.23 19.82
C LEU A 78 -17.84 -2.50 18.49
N ILE A 79 -18.63 -1.42 18.46
CA ILE A 79 -18.78 -0.61 17.25
C ILE A 79 -17.44 0.04 16.89
N THR A 80 -16.79 0.72 17.84
CA THR A 80 -15.48 1.36 17.61
C THR A 80 -14.41 0.32 17.23
N PHE A 81 -14.45 -0.87 17.80
CA PHE A 81 -13.53 -1.95 17.47
C PHE A 81 -13.75 -2.46 16.02
N LEU A 82 -15.00 -2.70 15.64
CA LEU A 82 -15.34 -3.20 14.30
C LEU A 82 -15.11 -2.14 13.22
N THR A 83 -15.50 -0.89 13.44
CA THR A 83 -15.24 0.20 12.49
C THR A 83 -13.75 0.43 12.34
N GLY A 84 -12.97 0.46 13.43
CA GLY A 84 -11.52 0.61 13.36
C GLY A 84 -10.81 -0.51 12.59
N ILE A 85 -11.28 -1.76 12.70
CA ILE A 85 -10.77 -2.87 11.86
C ILE A 85 -11.14 -2.64 10.39
N THR A 86 -12.39 -2.26 10.12
CA THR A 86 -12.86 -2.05 8.74
C THR A 86 -12.09 -0.92 8.07
N ASP A 87 -11.89 0.20 8.75
CA ASP A 87 -11.11 1.34 8.27
C ASP A 87 -9.64 0.93 8.01
N GLY A 88 -9.03 0.21 8.94
CA GLY A 88 -7.66 -0.29 8.77
C GLY A 88 -7.49 -1.27 7.60
N ILE A 89 -8.49 -2.13 7.34
CA ILE A 89 -8.48 -3.02 6.17
C ILE A 89 -8.66 -2.21 4.89
N TYR A 90 -9.60 -1.29 4.87
CA TYR A 90 -9.85 -0.42 3.72
C TYR A 90 -8.60 0.38 3.35
N ASP A 91 -7.96 1.02 4.33
CA ASP A 91 -6.72 1.77 4.14
C ASP A 91 -5.60 0.88 3.60
N THR A 92 -5.42 -0.31 4.18
CA THR A 92 -4.41 -1.26 3.72
C THR A 92 -4.63 -1.66 2.27
N ILE A 93 -5.85 -1.95 1.86
CA ILE A 93 -6.19 -2.30 0.47
C ILE A 93 -5.96 -1.10 -0.45
N SER A 94 -6.46 0.07 -0.06
CA SER A 94 -6.39 1.30 -0.85
C SER A 94 -4.95 1.75 -1.11
N TYR A 95 -4.07 1.56 -0.11
CA TYR A 95 -2.68 1.99 -0.18
C TYR A 95 -1.71 0.91 -0.68
N SER A 96 -2.17 -0.32 -0.90
CA SER A 96 -1.32 -1.42 -1.35
C SER A 96 -1.26 -1.61 -2.88
N GLY A 97 -2.09 -0.91 -3.63
CA GLY A 97 -2.29 -1.18 -5.06
C GLY A 97 -1.01 -1.11 -5.91
N ILE A 98 -0.19 -0.07 -5.75
CA ILE A 98 1.07 0.09 -6.50
C ILE A 98 2.10 -0.94 -6.04
N GLN A 99 2.19 -1.20 -4.74
CA GLN A 99 3.10 -2.20 -4.17
C GLN A 99 2.78 -3.60 -4.69
N ILE A 100 1.49 -3.93 -4.83
CA ILE A 100 1.04 -5.20 -5.45
C ILE A 100 1.56 -5.31 -6.88
N LEU A 101 1.49 -4.23 -7.67
CA LEU A 101 1.98 -4.24 -9.05
C LEU A 101 3.50 -4.39 -9.11
N ILE A 102 4.26 -3.74 -8.23
CA ILE A 102 5.72 -3.89 -8.16
C ILE A 102 6.08 -5.34 -7.84
N PHE A 103 5.48 -5.95 -6.83
CA PHE A 103 5.72 -7.35 -6.51
C PHE A 103 5.24 -8.30 -7.60
N LEU A 104 4.13 -8.02 -8.25
CA LEU A 104 3.62 -8.83 -9.34
C LEU A 104 4.59 -8.84 -10.54
N THR A 105 5.13 -7.69 -10.91
CA THR A 105 6.15 -7.60 -11.96
C THR A 105 7.44 -8.30 -11.56
N ALA A 106 7.85 -8.18 -10.29
CA ALA A 106 9.00 -8.89 -9.75
C ALA A 106 8.83 -10.42 -9.83
N ILE A 107 7.67 -10.95 -9.43
CA ILE A 107 7.37 -12.39 -9.52
C ILE A 107 7.37 -12.85 -10.98
N GLN A 108 6.83 -12.04 -11.90
CA GLN A 108 6.78 -12.36 -13.33
C GLN A 108 8.16 -12.30 -14.01
N SER A 109 9.12 -11.56 -13.45
CA SER A 109 10.50 -11.49 -13.96
C SER A 109 11.35 -12.70 -13.59
N VAL A 110 10.91 -13.53 -12.64
CA VAL A 110 11.64 -14.75 -12.25
C VAL A 110 11.67 -15.73 -13.43
N PRO A 111 12.86 -16.20 -13.84
CA PRO A 111 13.00 -17.09 -15.00
C PRO A 111 12.25 -18.41 -14.83
N LYS A 112 11.46 -18.79 -15.82
CA LYS A 112 10.62 -20.01 -15.76
C LYS A 112 11.42 -21.29 -15.63
N HIS A 113 12.62 -21.35 -16.21
CA HIS A 113 13.47 -22.53 -16.14
C HIS A 113 13.84 -22.94 -14.70
N LEU A 114 13.90 -21.97 -13.76
CA LEU A 114 14.12 -22.29 -12.34
C LEU A 114 12.99 -23.11 -11.74
N TYR A 115 11.74 -22.77 -12.10
CA TYR A 115 10.57 -23.53 -11.65
C TYR A 115 10.45 -24.89 -12.36
N GLU A 116 10.87 -24.98 -13.62
CA GLU A 116 10.88 -26.23 -14.39
C GLU A 116 11.91 -27.19 -13.81
N ALA A 117 13.12 -26.73 -13.54
CA ALA A 117 14.16 -27.53 -12.89
C ALA A 117 13.71 -28.04 -11.51
N ALA A 118 13.15 -27.17 -10.68
CA ALA A 118 12.64 -27.55 -9.36
C ALA A 118 11.51 -28.60 -9.42
N LYS A 119 10.64 -28.52 -10.44
CA LYS A 119 9.58 -29.52 -10.67
C LYS A 119 10.14 -30.89 -11.08
N ILE A 120 11.20 -30.90 -11.88
CA ILE A 120 11.88 -32.18 -12.27
C ILE A 120 12.48 -32.83 -11.03
N GLU A 121 13.00 -32.04 -10.09
CA GLU A 121 13.52 -32.50 -8.80
C GLU A 121 12.41 -32.88 -7.79
N GLY A 122 11.14 -32.72 -8.16
CA GLY A 122 9.99 -33.06 -7.32
C GLY A 122 9.63 -32.05 -6.26
N ALA A 123 10.09 -30.79 -6.38
CA ALA A 123 9.76 -29.74 -5.45
C ALA A 123 8.27 -29.38 -5.46
N THR A 124 7.70 -29.21 -4.27
CA THR A 124 6.32 -28.77 -4.10
C THR A 124 6.18 -27.27 -4.39
N GLN A 125 4.94 -26.80 -4.62
CA GLN A 125 4.64 -25.36 -4.81
C GLN A 125 5.13 -24.51 -3.63
N TYR A 126 5.00 -25.03 -2.42
CA TYR A 126 5.44 -24.38 -1.19
C TYR A 126 6.97 -24.23 -1.16
N GLU A 127 7.71 -25.27 -1.50
CA GLU A 127 9.18 -25.20 -1.58
C GLU A 127 9.66 -24.24 -2.66
N MET A 128 9.02 -24.25 -3.83
CA MET A 128 9.33 -23.29 -4.90
C MET A 128 9.08 -21.85 -4.47
N PHE A 129 8.02 -21.60 -3.70
CA PHE A 129 7.78 -20.25 -3.16
C PHE A 129 8.90 -19.79 -2.23
N TRP A 130 9.25 -20.60 -1.23
CA TRP A 130 10.23 -20.19 -0.23
C TRP A 130 11.67 -20.19 -0.73
N LYS A 131 12.03 -21.14 -1.63
CA LYS A 131 13.42 -21.31 -2.09
C LYS A 131 13.73 -20.56 -3.38
N ILE A 132 12.73 -20.24 -4.21
CA ILE A 132 12.93 -19.57 -5.51
C ILE A 132 12.24 -18.22 -5.53
N THR A 133 10.91 -18.18 -5.35
CA THR A 133 10.15 -16.96 -5.53
C THR A 133 10.52 -15.89 -4.53
N LEU A 134 10.48 -16.20 -3.24
CA LEU A 134 10.72 -15.24 -2.17
C LEU A 134 12.13 -14.64 -2.20
N PRO A 135 13.23 -15.42 -2.36
CA PRO A 135 14.58 -14.86 -2.47
C PRO A 135 14.75 -13.96 -3.68
N MET A 136 14.23 -14.36 -4.85
CA MET A 136 14.35 -13.56 -6.07
C MET A 136 13.56 -12.25 -6.00
N VAL A 137 12.37 -12.28 -5.41
CA VAL A 137 11.50 -11.10 -5.23
C VAL A 137 12.00 -10.19 -4.11
N SER A 138 12.77 -10.73 -3.16
CA SER A 138 13.29 -9.96 -2.02
C SER A 138 14.12 -8.74 -2.44
N ALA A 139 14.77 -8.78 -3.61
CA ALA A 139 15.50 -7.66 -4.19
C ALA A 139 14.62 -6.42 -4.44
N MET A 140 13.29 -6.61 -4.59
CA MET A 140 12.33 -5.51 -4.78
C MET A 140 11.73 -4.98 -3.47
N ILE A 141 11.94 -5.66 -2.34
CA ILE A 141 11.45 -5.21 -1.04
C ILE A 141 11.93 -3.79 -0.69
N PRO A 142 13.21 -3.43 -0.85
CA PRO A 142 13.66 -2.06 -0.58
C PRO A 142 12.90 -1.02 -1.42
N THR A 143 12.65 -1.31 -2.69
CA THR A 143 11.91 -0.41 -3.59
C THR A 143 10.47 -0.20 -3.10
N VAL A 144 9.79 -1.28 -2.73
CA VAL A 144 8.43 -1.22 -2.18
C VAL A 144 8.41 -0.44 -0.87
N VAL A 145 9.37 -0.67 0.01
CA VAL A 145 9.45 0.03 1.30
C VAL A 145 9.70 1.52 1.11
N VAL A 146 10.62 1.90 0.23
CA VAL A 146 10.85 3.34 -0.10
C VAL A 146 9.57 3.97 -0.61
N TYR A 147 8.91 3.32 -1.58
CA TYR A 147 7.65 3.82 -2.12
C TYR A 147 6.59 3.98 -1.02
N THR A 148 6.40 2.97 -0.16
CA THR A 148 5.40 2.99 0.92
C THR A 148 5.69 4.09 1.93
N VAL A 149 6.96 4.33 2.29
CA VAL A 149 7.34 5.40 3.22
C VAL A 149 7.09 6.77 2.61
N VAL A 150 7.45 6.97 1.33
CA VAL A 150 7.20 8.25 0.63
C VAL A 150 5.69 8.51 0.49
N ASP A 151 4.92 7.50 0.14
CA ASP A 151 3.47 7.59 0.02
C ASP A 151 2.81 7.90 1.37
N SER A 152 3.25 7.25 2.44
CA SER A 152 2.80 7.53 3.82
C SER A 152 3.18 8.94 4.28
N TYR A 153 4.32 9.48 3.82
CA TYR A 153 4.73 10.86 4.08
C TYR A 153 3.72 11.86 3.49
N LEU A 154 3.33 11.68 2.25
CA LEU A 154 2.41 12.58 1.55
C LEU A 154 1.00 12.60 2.18
N ARG A 155 0.57 11.49 2.77
CA ARG A 155 -0.77 11.33 3.40
C ARG A 155 -0.76 11.52 4.91
N SER A 156 0.36 11.92 5.49
CA SER A 156 0.46 12.09 6.92
C SER A 156 -0.32 13.32 7.39
N SER A 157 -1.03 13.20 8.50
CA SER A 157 -1.67 14.34 9.19
C SER A 157 -0.68 15.47 9.52
N VAL A 158 0.62 15.16 9.60
CA VAL A 158 1.66 16.18 9.76
C VAL A 158 1.78 17.04 8.51
N ASN A 159 1.67 16.42 7.33
CA ASN A 159 1.69 17.15 6.06
C ASN A 159 0.48 18.09 5.95
N ASP A 160 -0.71 17.66 6.36
CA ASP A 160 -1.92 18.49 6.37
C ASP A 160 -1.75 19.72 7.26
N VAL A 161 -1.13 19.55 8.45
CA VAL A 161 -0.81 20.69 9.34
C VAL A 161 0.20 21.62 8.68
N ILE A 162 1.22 21.11 8.01
CA ILE A 162 2.22 21.93 7.31
C ILE A 162 1.54 22.74 6.19
N GLU A 163 0.63 22.15 5.43
CA GLU A 163 -0.10 22.82 4.36
C GLU A 163 -1.02 23.95 4.86
N THR A 164 -1.59 23.84 6.07
CA THR A 164 -2.39 24.92 6.65
C THR A 164 -1.59 26.20 6.81
N TYR A 165 -0.30 26.14 7.12
CA TYR A 165 0.58 27.33 7.20
C TYR A 165 0.86 27.96 5.84
N ALA A 166 0.76 27.23 4.75
CA ALA A 166 0.84 27.79 3.40
C ALA A 166 -0.42 28.60 3.07
N THR A 167 -1.61 28.10 3.44
CA THR A 167 -2.89 28.81 3.24
C THR A 167 -3.00 30.07 4.09
N ASP A 168 -2.42 30.06 5.30
CA ASP A 168 -2.37 31.23 6.20
C ASP A 168 -1.31 32.27 5.80
N SER A 169 -0.69 32.14 4.62
CA SER A 169 0.36 33.03 4.10
C SER A 169 1.65 33.09 4.93
N ASN A 170 1.86 32.12 5.82
CA ASN A 170 3.08 31.96 6.62
C ASN A 170 4.13 31.10 5.91
N TYR A 171 4.49 31.46 4.69
CA TYR A 171 5.37 30.67 3.82
C TYR A 171 6.75 30.35 4.43
N GLY A 172 7.28 31.23 5.30
CA GLY A 172 8.54 30.96 5.97
C GLY A 172 8.46 29.81 6.96
N VAL A 173 7.37 29.72 7.75
CA VAL A 173 7.13 28.63 8.69
C VAL A 173 6.82 27.35 7.93
N HIS A 174 5.97 27.42 6.91
CA HIS A 174 5.67 26.29 6.03
C HIS A 174 6.96 25.67 5.45
N ALA A 175 7.83 26.50 4.86
CA ALA A 175 9.09 26.01 4.29
C ALA A 175 10.01 25.38 5.34
N ALA A 176 10.15 25.99 6.51
CA ALA A 176 10.97 25.45 7.59
C ALA A 176 10.45 24.09 8.10
N MET A 177 9.15 23.97 8.32
CA MET A 177 8.52 22.71 8.76
C MET A 177 8.67 21.61 7.70
N SER A 178 8.46 21.95 6.41
CA SER A 178 8.63 21.00 5.30
C SER A 178 10.05 20.45 5.22
N TRP A 179 11.06 21.32 5.37
CA TRP A 179 12.47 20.88 5.35
C TRP A 179 12.82 19.99 6.54
N ILE A 180 12.36 20.33 7.75
CA ILE A 180 12.58 19.52 8.94
C ILE A 180 11.92 18.15 8.77
N TYR A 181 10.66 18.12 8.32
CA TYR A 181 9.91 16.89 8.13
C TYR A 181 10.54 16.00 7.05
N LEU A 182 10.93 16.59 5.90
CA LEU A 182 11.67 15.88 4.85
C LEU A 182 12.97 15.28 5.39
N GLY A 183 13.72 16.05 6.19
CA GLY A 183 14.98 15.59 6.80
C GLY A 183 14.78 14.39 7.72
N VAL A 184 13.72 14.39 8.54
CA VAL A 184 13.37 13.26 9.43
C VAL A 184 13.02 12.02 8.61
N VAL A 185 12.21 12.15 7.57
CA VAL A 185 11.81 11.02 6.72
C VAL A 185 12.99 10.48 5.92
N ALA A 186 13.86 11.35 5.39
CA ALA A 186 15.07 10.94 4.70
C ALA A 186 16.02 10.15 5.63
N LEU A 187 16.19 10.60 6.86
CA LEU A 187 17.01 9.90 7.86
C LEU A 187 16.40 8.54 8.19
N LEU A 188 15.09 8.46 8.37
CA LEU A 188 14.38 7.20 8.61
C LEU A 188 14.56 6.24 7.44
N LEU A 189 14.43 6.72 6.20
CA LEU A 189 14.66 5.92 5.00
C LEU A 189 16.09 5.38 4.93
N LEU A 190 17.10 6.19 5.23
CA LEU A 190 18.49 5.75 5.26
C LEU A 190 18.72 4.62 6.28
N ILE A 191 18.13 4.72 7.47
CA ILE A 191 18.21 3.67 8.50
C ILE A 191 17.55 2.38 8.00
N VAL A 192 16.32 2.47 7.49
CA VAL A 192 15.56 1.31 7.03
C VAL A 192 16.25 0.62 5.86
N LEU A 193 16.73 1.39 4.86
CA LEU A 193 17.48 0.84 3.73
C LEU A 193 18.82 0.22 4.17
N GLY A 194 19.52 0.82 5.13
CA GLY A 194 20.74 0.26 5.69
C GLY A 194 20.51 -1.09 6.38
N ILE A 195 19.37 -1.28 7.04
CA ILE A 195 18.98 -2.57 7.63
C ILE A 195 18.59 -3.57 6.52
N LEU A 196 17.74 -3.15 5.57
CA LEU A 196 17.26 -4.00 4.49
C LEU A 196 18.39 -4.47 3.55
N SER A 197 19.39 -3.64 3.30
CA SER A 197 20.54 -4.01 2.46
C SER A 197 21.33 -5.19 2.98
N LYS A 198 21.24 -5.49 4.29
CA LYS A 198 21.90 -6.66 4.93
C LYS A 198 21.05 -7.92 4.87
N VAL A 199 19.74 -7.78 4.71
CA VAL A 199 18.77 -8.89 4.77
C VAL A 199 18.34 -9.34 3.38
N VAL A 200 18.31 -8.41 2.43
CA VAL A 200 17.86 -8.67 1.06
C VAL A 200 18.92 -9.45 0.28
N PHE A 201 18.48 -10.51 -0.38
CA PHE A 201 19.31 -11.33 -1.25
C PHE A 201 19.43 -10.66 -2.63
N TYR A 202 20.63 -10.20 -2.98
CA TYR A 202 20.93 -9.77 -4.34
C TYR A 202 21.55 -10.93 -5.10
N TYR A 203 20.89 -11.32 -6.19
CA TYR A 203 21.50 -12.27 -7.15
C TYR A 203 22.55 -11.49 -7.96
N ASP A 204 23.75 -11.39 -7.38
CA ASP A 204 24.89 -10.81 -8.05
C ASP A 204 25.62 -11.91 -8.84
N ASP A 205 25.62 -11.79 -10.16
CA ASP A 205 26.50 -12.58 -11.02
C ASP A 205 27.94 -12.17 -10.72
N LYS A 206 28.54 -12.75 -9.69
CA LYS A 206 29.98 -12.70 -9.54
C LYS A 206 30.60 -13.41 -10.74
N LYS A 207 31.02 -12.59 -11.72
CA LYS A 207 32.00 -13.00 -12.71
C LYS A 207 33.28 -13.45 -12.03
#